data_9dcf902c6dade8a6914649edaf3cf0a4
#
_entry.id   9dcf902c6dade8a6914649edaf3cf0a4
#
_cell.length_a   1.000
_cell.length_b   1.000
_cell.length_c   1.000
_cell.angle_alpha   90.00
_cell.angle_beta   90.00
_cell.angle_gamma   90.00
#
_symmetry.space_group_name_H-M   'P 1'
#
loop_
_entity.id
_entity.type
_entity.pdbx_description
1 polymer ?
#
loop_
_entity_poly.entity_id
_entity_poly.type
_entity_poly.pdbx_seq_one_letter_code
_entity_poly.pdbx_strand_id
1 'polypeptide(L)'
;MNEALADVCGLLNIGPSAGISFATLAIGRSKNRNIEASSYIDDPHPNTLLRIAMAKEVTKRLDGLDIKVREAYSEFFDKLIEKYLNKSDSFILYSTVEGGAKNSDYIVPLESMLKTVEILVEKIAFTRLRSIGNHSLSEINSWTNRDQVLAHRIATELLHLQENELPDLSTGPDKQEVYSAHVAAAAVLAVVKKPEIPLITDLAIRSLCELYKLDPVWSGLPVWYRSDTEKHSPM
;
A
#
# COMPACT_ATOMS: atom_id res chain seq x y z
N MET A 1 5.05 1.44 -15.96
CA MET A 1 6.07 1.87 -14.98
C MET A 1 5.49 2.80 -13.91
N ASN A 2 4.63 3.75 -14.27
CA ASN A 2 4.05 4.70 -13.31
C ASN A 2 3.23 4.03 -12.19
N GLU A 3 2.45 2.99 -12.50
CA GLU A 3 1.64 2.25 -11.52
C GLU A 3 2.51 1.48 -10.51
N ALA A 4 3.58 0.81 -10.97
CA ALA A 4 4.51 0.13 -10.07
C ALA A 4 5.20 1.10 -9.11
N LEU A 5 5.55 2.30 -9.60
CA LEU A 5 6.08 3.37 -8.76
C LEU A 5 5.05 3.84 -7.72
N ALA A 6 3.80 4.03 -8.15
CA ALA A 6 2.71 4.43 -7.24
C ALA A 6 2.45 3.38 -6.16
N ASP A 7 2.44 2.09 -6.53
CA ASP A 7 2.30 0.99 -5.57
C ASP A 7 3.45 0.97 -4.55
N VAL A 8 4.69 1.12 -5.02
CA VAL A 8 5.87 1.17 -4.13
C VAL A 8 5.80 2.39 -3.20
N CYS A 9 5.45 3.57 -3.72
CA CYS A 9 5.25 4.76 -2.88
C CYS A 9 4.14 4.55 -1.84
N GLY A 10 3.03 3.91 -2.22
CA GLY A 10 1.96 3.55 -1.29
C GLY A 10 2.45 2.65 -0.16
N LEU A 11 3.29 1.65 -0.48
CA LEU A 11 3.89 0.74 0.50
C LEU A 11 4.88 1.45 1.43
N LEU A 12 5.68 2.38 0.91
CA LEU A 12 6.59 3.17 1.73
C LEU A 12 5.84 4.13 2.68
N ASN A 13 4.68 4.65 2.27
CA ASN A 13 3.89 5.63 3.02
C ASN A 13 2.90 5.03 4.01
N ILE A 14 2.22 3.92 3.64
CA ILE A 14 1.11 3.31 4.39
C ILE A 14 1.52 1.94 4.94
N GLY A 15 2.73 1.52 4.64
CA GLY A 15 3.28 0.24 5.05
C GLY A 15 2.63 -0.95 4.35
N PRO A 16 2.78 -2.15 4.92
CA PRO A 16 2.24 -3.39 4.36
C PRO A 16 0.72 -3.37 4.16
N SER A 17 -0.01 -2.51 4.88
CA SER A 17 -1.46 -2.35 4.74
C SER A 17 -1.86 -1.90 3.33
N ALA A 18 -1.03 -1.11 2.64
CA ALA A 18 -1.25 -0.77 1.24
C ALA A 18 -1.31 -2.03 0.35
N GLY A 19 -0.37 -2.96 0.55
CA GLY A 19 -0.35 -4.23 -0.17
C GLY A 19 -1.58 -5.10 0.10
N ILE A 20 -2.04 -5.15 1.34
CA ILE A 20 -3.29 -5.83 1.71
C ILE A 20 -4.48 -5.20 0.98
N SER A 21 -4.56 -3.87 0.96
CA SER A 21 -5.63 -3.14 0.28
C SER A 21 -5.66 -3.45 -1.23
N PHE A 22 -4.50 -3.40 -1.91
CA PHE A 22 -4.38 -3.75 -3.33
C PHE A 22 -4.83 -5.19 -3.61
N ALA A 23 -4.33 -6.15 -2.80
CA ALA A 23 -4.68 -7.55 -2.94
C ALA A 23 -6.18 -7.79 -2.76
N THR A 24 -6.76 -7.23 -1.71
CA THR A 24 -8.19 -7.38 -1.39
C THR A 24 -9.07 -6.80 -2.50
N LEU A 25 -8.73 -5.59 -2.99
CA LEU A 25 -9.47 -4.95 -4.07
C LEU A 25 -9.40 -5.77 -5.37
N ALA A 26 -8.22 -6.23 -5.74
CA ALA A 26 -7.99 -6.94 -6.98
C ALA A 26 -8.65 -8.33 -6.98
N ILE A 27 -8.51 -9.08 -5.87
CA ILE A 27 -9.16 -10.38 -5.69
C ILE A 27 -10.70 -10.21 -5.65
N GLY A 28 -11.18 -9.18 -4.96
CA GLY A 28 -12.62 -8.89 -4.86
C GLY A 28 -13.27 -8.53 -6.20
N ARG A 29 -12.52 -7.90 -7.11
CA ARG A 29 -12.97 -7.57 -8.48
C ARG A 29 -12.86 -8.72 -9.48
N SER A 30 -12.06 -9.72 -9.20
CA SER A 30 -11.92 -10.90 -10.05
C SER A 30 -13.21 -11.72 -10.05
N LYS A 31 -13.74 -12.08 -11.24
CA LYS A 31 -14.98 -12.87 -11.38
C LYS A 31 -14.94 -14.19 -10.62
N ASN A 32 -13.77 -14.82 -10.53
CA ASN A 32 -13.58 -16.13 -9.90
C ASN A 32 -12.85 -16.03 -8.57
N ARG A 33 -12.58 -14.83 -8.07
CA ARG A 33 -11.71 -14.60 -6.91
C ARG A 33 -10.33 -15.26 -7.01
N ASN A 34 -9.83 -15.41 -8.24
CA ASN A 34 -8.52 -16.00 -8.53
C ASN A 34 -7.54 -14.92 -8.98
N ILE A 35 -6.28 -15.15 -8.66
CA ILE A 35 -5.16 -14.38 -9.22
C ILE A 35 -4.68 -15.10 -10.48
N GLU A 36 -4.62 -14.38 -11.59
CA GLU A 36 -4.13 -14.91 -12.85
C GLU A 36 -2.61 -14.68 -12.97
N ALA A 37 -1.89 -15.71 -13.40
CA ALA A 37 -0.48 -15.59 -13.77
C ALA A 37 -0.39 -15.21 -15.27
N SER A 38 -1.02 -14.10 -15.64
CA SER A 38 -1.01 -13.61 -17.02
C SER A 38 -1.26 -12.10 -17.08
N SER A 39 -0.72 -11.44 -18.11
CA SER A 39 -0.94 -10.02 -18.38
C SER A 39 -0.83 -9.76 -19.88
N TYR A 40 -1.33 -8.62 -20.34
CA TYR A 40 -1.01 -8.09 -21.65
C TYR A 40 0.30 -7.33 -21.61
N ILE A 41 1.11 -7.40 -22.68
CA ILE A 41 2.41 -6.73 -22.77
C ILE A 41 2.25 -5.21 -22.72
N ASP A 42 1.17 -4.71 -23.31
CA ASP A 42 0.83 -3.29 -23.42
C ASP A 42 -0.07 -2.77 -22.28
N ASP A 43 -0.45 -3.64 -21.31
CA ASP A 43 -1.21 -3.20 -20.15
C ASP A 43 -0.32 -2.30 -19.26
N PRO A 44 -0.69 -1.02 -19.06
CA PRO A 44 0.05 -0.13 -18.19
C PRO A 44 -0.01 -0.53 -16.71
N HIS A 45 -1.00 -1.38 -16.34
CA HIS A 45 -1.22 -1.80 -14.97
C HIS A 45 -0.51 -3.12 -14.69
N PRO A 46 0.35 -3.19 -13.67
CA PRO A 46 0.92 -4.46 -13.24
C PRO A 46 -0.18 -5.45 -12.84
N ASN A 47 0.00 -6.68 -13.27
CA ASN A 47 -0.89 -7.78 -12.88
C ASN A 47 -0.99 -7.91 -11.34
N THR A 48 -2.14 -8.35 -10.84
CA THR A 48 -2.41 -8.52 -9.40
C THR A 48 -1.35 -9.37 -8.69
N LEU A 49 -0.90 -10.47 -9.30
CA LEU A 49 0.16 -11.30 -8.75
C LEU A 49 1.45 -10.50 -8.55
N LEU A 50 1.85 -9.72 -9.55
CA LEU A 50 3.07 -8.92 -9.50
C LEU A 50 2.95 -7.81 -8.45
N ARG A 51 1.77 -7.20 -8.28
CA ARG A 51 1.52 -6.19 -7.24
C ARG A 51 1.63 -6.79 -5.83
N ILE A 52 1.09 -8.00 -5.60
CA ILE A 52 1.24 -8.69 -4.31
C ILE A 52 2.69 -9.09 -4.06
N ALA A 53 3.40 -9.56 -5.09
CA ALA A 53 4.82 -9.87 -5.00
C ALA A 53 5.66 -8.60 -4.70
N MET A 54 5.34 -7.45 -5.32
CA MET A 54 5.98 -6.17 -4.97
C MET A 54 5.72 -5.78 -3.52
N ALA A 55 4.48 -5.93 -3.04
CA ALA A 55 4.14 -5.63 -1.64
C ALA A 55 4.96 -6.49 -0.67
N LYS A 56 5.10 -7.77 -0.95
CA LYS A 56 5.96 -8.69 -0.19
C LYS A 56 7.41 -8.23 -0.19
N GLU A 57 7.98 -7.94 -1.37
CA GLU A 57 9.40 -7.60 -1.49
C GLU A 57 9.73 -6.23 -0.86
N VAL A 58 8.87 -5.22 -0.99
CA VAL A 58 9.03 -3.95 -0.26
C VAL A 58 8.99 -4.21 1.24
N THR A 59 7.98 -4.95 1.73
CA THR A 59 7.79 -5.23 3.16
C THR A 59 9.00 -5.91 3.78
N LYS A 60 9.59 -6.90 3.11
CA LYS A 60 10.80 -7.59 3.58
C LYS A 60 11.98 -6.64 3.84
N ARG A 61 12.05 -5.55 3.11
CA ARG A 61 13.16 -4.59 3.09
C ARG A 61 12.89 -3.31 3.86
N LEU A 62 11.75 -3.19 4.53
CA LEU A 62 11.44 -2.06 5.43
C LEU A 62 12.23 -2.19 6.72
N ASP A 63 13.49 -1.76 6.73
CA ASP A 63 14.40 -1.93 7.86
C ASP A 63 13.92 -1.21 9.13
N GLY A 64 13.05 -0.20 9.00
CA GLY A 64 12.38 0.47 10.12
C GLY A 64 11.31 -0.39 10.81
N LEU A 65 10.87 -1.51 10.22
CA LEU A 65 9.95 -2.46 10.83
C LEU A 65 10.69 -3.57 11.59
N ASP A 66 10.09 -4.00 12.71
CA ASP A 66 10.53 -5.20 13.44
C ASP A 66 10.56 -6.42 12.50
N ILE A 67 11.59 -7.25 12.64
CA ILE A 67 11.79 -8.42 11.77
C ILE A 67 10.60 -9.38 11.83
N LYS A 68 10.01 -9.61 13.01
CA LYS A 68 8.84 -10.48 13.15
C LYS A 68 7.60 -9.93 12.45
N VAL A 69 7.47 -8.60 12.42
CA VAL A 69 6.39 -7.92 11.69
C VAL A 69 6.59 -8.11 10.19
N ARG A 70 7.81 -7.91 9.68
CA ARG A 70 8.14 -8.14 8.26
C ARG A 70 7.88 -9.57 7.83
N GLU A 71 8.30 -10.54 8.65
CA GLU A 71 8.08 -11.97 8.41
C GLU A 71 6.59 -12.33 8.39
N ALA A 72 5.82 -11.84 9.36
CA ALA A 72 4.37 -12.09 9.43
C ALA A 72 3.62 -11.55 8.20
N TYR A 73 3.94 -10.35 7.73
CA TYR A 73 3.36 -9.81 6.51
C TYR A 73 3.83 -10.55 5.25
N SER A 74 5.11 -10.92 5.18
CA SER A 74 5.62 -11.72 4.06
C SER A 74 4.90 -13.06 3.96
N GLU A 75 4.72 -13.75 5.07
CA GLU A 75 3.96 -15.00 5.14
C GLU A 75 2.49 -14.79 4.75
N PHE A 76 1.89 -13.68 5.16
CA PHE A 76 0.53 -13.32 4.75
C PHE A 76 0.42 -13.18 3.22
N PHE A 77 1.34 -12.47 2.57
CA PHE A 77 1.35 -12.33 1.11
C PHE A 77 1.60 -13.66 0.41
N ASP A 78 2.46 -14.53 0.94
CA ASP A 78 2.68 -15.87 0.40
C ASP A 78 1.40 -16.71 0.47
N LYS A 79 0.70 -16.70 1.60
CA LYS A 79 -0.58 -17.38 1.75
C LYS A 79 -1.67 -16.84 0.81
N LEU A 80 -1.66 -15.52 0.52
CA LEU A 80 -2.57 -14.96 -0.48
C LEU A 80 -2.27 -15.49 -1.88
N ILE A 81 -1.01 -15.50 -2.28
CA ILE A 81 -0.59 -16.03 -3.56
C ILE A 81 -0.96 -17.53 -3.65
N GLU A 82 -0.58 -18.31 -2.66
CA GLU A 82 -0.86 -19.75 -2.63
C GLU A 82 -2.36 -20.07 -2.71
N LYS A 83 -3.18 -19.30 -1.98
CA LYS A 83 -4.62 -19.53 -1.90
C LYS A 83 -5.37 -19.15 -3.17
N TYR A 84 -4.97 -18.06 -3.84
CA TYR A 84 -5.75 -17.47 -4.92
C TYR A 84 -5.08 -17.61 -6.30
N LEU A 85 -3.81 -17.95 -6.37
CA LEU A 85 -3.14 -18.26 -7.62
C LEU A 85 -3.54 -19.65 -8.07
N ASN A 86 -4.08 -19.74 -9.28
CA ASN A 86 -4.22 -21.03 -9.94
C ASN A 86 -2.82 -21.65 -10.10
N LYS A 87 -2.67 -22.92 -9.71
CA LYS A 87 -1.40 -23.65 -9.81
C LYS A 87 -0.83 -23.51 -11.22
N SER A 88 0.15 -22.66 -11.36
CA SER A 88 0.83 -22.39 -12.63
C SER A 88 2.30 -22.18 -12.36
N ASP A 89 3.13 -22.93 -13.06
CA ASP A 89 4.59 -22.73 -13.01
C ASP A 89 5.06 -21.68 -14.03
N SER A 90 4.11 -21.09 -14.76
CA SER A 90 4.38 -20.15 -15.85
C SER A 90 3.56 -18.88 -15.71
N PHE A 91 4.15 -17.77 -16.14
CA PHE A 91 3.48 -16.50 -16.37
C PHE A 91 3.30 -16.28 -17.88
N ILE A 92 2.09 -15.93 -18.32
CA ILE A 92 1.77 -15.79 -19.73
C ILE A 92 1.63 -14.29 -20.07
N LEU A 93 2.40 -13.84 -21.05
CA LEU A 93 2.28 -12.50 -21.62
C LEU A 93 1.56 -12.59 -22.96
N TYR A 94 0.48 -11.85 -23.10
CA TYR A 94 -0.31 -11.77 -24.33
C TYR A 94 0.02 -10.49 -25.08
N SER A 95 0.21 -10.57 -26.41
CA SER A 95 0.15 -9.39 -27.26
C SER A 95 -1.27 -9.16 -27.76
N THR A 96 -1.60 -7.89 -27.98
CA THR A 96 -2.85 -7.51 -28.62
C THR A 96 -2.64 -7.53 -30.14
N VAL A 97 -3.31 -8.44 -30.85
CA VAL A 97 -3.34 -8.43 -32.32
C VAL A 97 -4.45 -7.49 -32.77
N GLU A 98 -4.24 -6.76 -33.89
CA GLU A 98 -5.31 -5.99 -34.53
C GLU A 98 -6.53 -6.88 -34.75
N GLY A 99 -7.68 -6.50 -34.14
CA GLY A 99 -8.91 -7.29 -34.16
C GLY A 99 -9.27 -7.92 -32.79
N GLY A 100 -8.47 -7.72 -31.71
CA GLY A 100 -8.83 -8.11 -30.36
C GLY A 100 -8.64 -9.59 -30.02
N ALA A 101 -8.02 -10.37 -30.89
CA ALA A 101 -7.68 -11.76 -30.61
C ALA A 101 -6.46 -11.85 -29.69
N LYS A 102 -6.54 -12.70 -28.66
CA LYS A 102 -5.40 -13.02 -27.78
C LYS A 102 -4.44 -13.95 -28.50
N ASN A 103 -3.18 -13.54 -28.67
CA ASN A 103 -2.12 -14.46 -29.02
C ASN A 103 -1.22 -14.66 -27.78
N SER A 104 -0.91 -15.90 -27.44
CA SER A 104 0.04 -16.19 -26.35
C SER A 104 1.45 -16.07 -26.94
N ASP A 105 2.09 -14.92 -26.76
CA ASP A 105 3.39 -14.71 -27.40
C ASP A 105 4.56 -15.18 -26.56
N TYR A 106 4.46 -15.03 -25.24
CA TYR A 106 5.57 -15.37 -24.36
C TYR A 106 5.09 -16.13 -23.14
N ILE A 107 5.72 -17.28 -22.89
CA ILE A 107 5.56 -18.04 -21.66
C ILE A 107 6.87 -17.90 -20.90
N VAL A 108 6.79 -17.28 -19.72
CA VAL A 108 7.94 -17.04 -18.85
C VAL A 108 7.80 -17.91 -17.61
N PRO A 109 8.85 -18.60 -17.12
CA PRO A 109 8.80 -19.26 -15.83
C PRO A 109 8.36 -18.28 -14.74
N LEU A 110 7.40 -18.69 -13.91
CA LEU A 110 6.86 -17.84 -12.84
C LEU A 110 7.96 -17.33 -11.90
N GLU A 111 8.90 -18.21 -11.54
CA GLU A 111 10.05 -17.85 -10.72
C GLU A 111 10.87 -16.71 -11.32
N SER A 112 11.12 -16.74 -12.63
CA SER A 112 11.84 -15.68 -13.34
C SER A 112 11.10 -14.35 -13.29
N MET A 113 9.77 -14.39 -13.38
CA MET A 113 8.92 -13.21 -13.29
C MET A 113 8.94 -12.61 -11.87
N LEU A 114 8.84 -13.45 -10.85
CA LEU A 114 8.95 -13.02 -9.45
C LEU A 114 10.33 -12.43 -9.15
N LYS A 115 11.40 -13.00 -9.69
CA LYS A 115 12.74 -12.45 -9.57
C LYS A 115 12.89 -11.09 -10.25
N THR A 116 12.18 -10.87 -11.34
CA THR A 116 12.12 -9.54 -12.00
C THR A 116 11.46 -8.52 -11.08
N VAL A 117 10.43 -8.92 -10.31
CA VAL A 117 9.79 -8.05 -9.30
C VAL A 117 10.79 -7.64 -8.22
N GLU A 118 11.62 -8.56 -7.72
CA GLU A 118 12.67 -8.25 -6.73
C GLU A 118 13.63 -7.17 -7.25
N ILE A 119 14.08 -7.31 -8.50
CA ILE A 119 14.96 -6.34 -9.14
C ILE A 119 14.26 -5.00 -9.33
N LEU A 120 13.00 -5.01 -9.74
CA LEU A 120 12.20 -3.81 -9.95
C LEU A 120 12.04 -3.03 -8.63
N VAL A 121 11.68 -3.72 -7.56
CA VAL A 121 11.53 -3.13 -6.22
C VAL A 121 12.85 -2.54 -5.74
N GLU A 122 13.97 -3.25 -5.91
CA GLU A 122 15.31 -2.73 -5.59
C GLU A 122 15.57 -1.41 -6.33
N LYS A 123 15.28 -1.38 -7.63
CA LYS A 123 15.53 -0.21 -8.47
C LYS A 123 14.63 0.97 -8.15
N ILE A 124 13.37 0.73 -7.83
CA ILE A 124 12.41 1.81 -7.52
C ILE A 124 12.61 2.34 -6.10
N ALA A 125 12.63 1.45 -5.09
CA ALA A 125 12.55 1.86 -3.70
C ALA A 125 13.91 2.10 -3.03
N PHE A 126 14.92 1.30 -3.36
CA PHE A 126 16.15 1.18 -2.57
C PHE A 126 17.42 1.65 -3.30
N THR A 127 17.34 1.90 -4.61
CA THR A 127 18.47 2.47 -5.34
C THR A 127 18.54 3.99 -5.16
N ARG A 128 19.71 4.50 -4.82
CA ARG A 128 19.95 5.95 -4.69
C ARG A 128 19.95 6.62 -6.05
N LEU A 129 19.20 7.71 -6.18
CA LEU A 129 19.03 8.46 -7.42
C LEU A 129 19.63 9.88 -7.29
N ARG A 130 20.42 10.27 -8.27
CA ARG A 130 21.02 11.63 -8.32
C ARG A 130 19.95 12.72 -8.37
N SER A 131 18.83 12.45 -9.04
CA SER A 131 17.71 13.40 -9.19
C SER A 131 17.03 13.79 -7.87
N ILE A 132 17.20 12.99 -6.84
CA ILE A 132 16.66 13.23 -5.49
C ILE A 132 17.77 13.35 -4.44
N GLY A 133 18.87 13.98 -4.80
CA GLY A 133 19.94 14.28 -3.88
C GLY A 133 20.79 13.07 -3.46
N ASN A 134 20.87 12.05 -4.28
CA ASN A 134 21.57 10.79 -4.01
C ASN A 134 20.97 10.00 -2.84
N HIS A 135 19.66 10.10 -2.67
CA HIS A 135 18.87 9.27 -1.76
C HIS A 135 18.06 8.23 -2.52
N SER A 136 17.65 7.17 -1.84
CA SER A 136 16.61 6.26 -2.30
C SER A 136 15.25 6.76 -1.82
N LEU A 137 14.15 6.26 -2.41
CA LEU A 137 12.82 6.59 -1.92
C LEU A 137 12.60 6.12 -0.49
N SER A 138 13.13 4.95 -0.13
CA SER A 138 13.03 4.41 1.23
C SER A 138 13.83 5.21 2.27
N GLU A 139 14.90 5.91 1.88
CA GLU A 139 15.62 6.82 2.77
C GLU A 139 14.88 8.14 2.99
N ILE A 140 14.05 8.57 2.03
CA ILE A 140 13.25 9.80 2.14
C ILE A 140 11.99 9.56 2.96
N ASN A 141 11.32 8.43 2.71
CA ASN A 141 10.10 8.05 3.39
C ASN A 141 10.01 6.53 3.49
N SER A 142 9.80 6.03 4.70
CA SER A 142 9.69 4.60 4.95
C SER A 142 8.79 4.37 6.16
N TRP A 143 7.89 3.39 6.03
CA TRP A 143 7.06 2.92 7.13
C TRP A 143 7.92 2.27 8.21
N THR A 144 7.74 2.71 9.45
CA THR A 144 8.54 2.27 10.59
C THR A 144 7.71 1.46 11.58
N ASN A 145 8.39 0.88 12.57
CA ASN A 145 7.71 0.17 13.67
C ASN A 145 6.83 1.11 14.50
N ARG A 146 7.21 2.38 14.61
CA ARG A 146 6.41 3.41 15.27
C ARG A 146 5.07 3.62 14.54
N ASP A 147 5.11 3.77 13.22
CA ASP A 147 3.92 3.93 12.39
C ASP A 147 3.01 2.71 12.49
N GLN A 148 3.62 1.53 12.50
CA GLN A 148 2.90 0.26 12.64
C GLN A 148 2.17 0.16 13.98
N VAL A 149 2.81 0.57 15.08
CA VAL A 149 2.20 0.59 16.43
C VAL A 149 1.03 1.57 16.47
N LEU A 150 1.18 2.77 15.89
CA LEU A 150 0.09 3.75 15.81
C LEU A 150 -1.08 3.23 14.99
N ALA A 151 -0.82 2.65 13.83
CA ALA A 151 -1.86 2.06 12.98
C ALA A 151 -2.60 0.93 13.70
N HIS A 152 -1.90 0.06 14.44
CA HIS A 152 -2.53 -1.00 15.23
C HIS A 152 -3.38 -0.47 16.39
N ARG A 153 -2.92 0.58 17.08
CA ARG A 153 -3.69 1.24 18.13
C ARG A 153 -5.01 1.76 17.58
N ILE A 154 -4.93 2.57 16.51
CA ILE A 154 -6.13 3.15 15.87
C ILE A 154 -7.04 2.02 15.33
N ALA A 155 -6.49 0.98 14.72
CA ALA A 155 -7.27 -0.16 14.25
C ALA A 155 -8.02 -0.85 15.38
N THR A 156 -7.39 -0.99 16.55
CA THR A 156 -8.05 -1.57 17.74
C THR A 156 -9.19 -0.68 18.23
N GLU A 157 -9.00 0.62 18.27
CA GLU A 157 -10.05 1.57 18.63
C GLU A 157 -11.21 1.50 17.63
N LEU A 158 -10.94 1.56 16.30
CA LEU A 158 -11.99 1.43 15.26
C LEU A 158 -12.84 0.18 15.38
N LEU A 159 -12.33 -0.91 15.96
CA LEU A 159 -13.05 -2.15 16.15
C LEU A 159 -14.04 -2.12 17.35
N HIS A 160 -13.90 -1.16 18.24
CA HIS A 160 -14.65 -1.08 19.49
C HIS A 160 -15.51 0.19 19.62
N LEU A 161 -15.30 1.18 18.77
CA LEU A 161 -16.04 2.44 18.79
C LEU A 161 -17.48 2.27 18.31
N GLN A 162 -18.35 3.14 18.83
CA GLN A 162 -19.74 3.27 18.39
C GLN A 162 -19.87 4.36 17.31
N GLU A 163 -21.06 4.46 16.69
CA GLU A 163 -21.32 5.33 15.55
C GLU A 163 -20.95 6.82 15.77
N ASN A 164 -21.10 7.32 16.99
CA ASN A 164 -20.86 8.72 17.33
C ASN A 164 -19.47 9.00 17.93
N GLU A 165 -18.63 7.98 18.01
CA GLU A 165 -17.28 8.08 18.56
C GLU A 165 -16.25 8.19 17.44
N LEU A 166 -15.05 8.67 17.76
CA LEU A 166 -13.89 8.67 16.89
C LEU A 166 -12.68 8.14 17.65
N PRO A 167 -11.73 7.51 16.98
CA PRO A 167 -10.49 7.09 17.63
C PRO A 167 -9.75 8.31 18.17
N ASP A 168 -8.98 8.10 19.22
CA ASP A 168 -8.13 9.14 19.75
C ASP A 168 -6.99 9.42 18.77
N LEU A 169 -7.13 10.53 18.04
CA LEU A 169 -6.14 11.05 17.11
C LEU A 169 -5.16 12.00 17.79
N SER A 170 -5.38 12.29 19.09
CA SER A 170 -4.41 13.07 19.87
C SER A 170 -3.11 12.29 20.01
N THR A 171 -2.05 13.03 20.06
CA THR A 171 -0.73 12.47 20.29
C THR A 171 -0.65 12.02 21.74
N GLY A 172 -0.31 10.76 21.98
CA GLY A 172 -0.05 10.26 23.34
C GLY A 172 1.03 11.05 24.06
N PRO A 173 1.41 10.67 25.28
CA PRO A 173 2.37 11.42 26.11
C PRO A 173 3.68 11.75 25.41
N ASP A 174 4.05 11.02 24.36
CA ASP A 174 5.26 11.25 23.57
C ASP A 174 5.05 12.19 22.38
N LYS A 175 3.91 12.88 22.27
CA LYS A 175 3.55 13.78 21.14
C LYS A 175 3.76 13.14 19.77
N GLN A 176 3.34 11.90 19.63
CA GLN A 176 3.43 11.19 18.35
C GLN A 176 2.33 11.70 17.42
N GLU A 177 2.72 12.41 16.37
CA GLU A 177 1.77 12.92 15.39
C GLU A 177 1.11 11.76 14.64
N VAL A 178 -0.21 11.77 14.60
CA VAL A 178 -1.01 10.85 13.78
C VAL A 178 -1.22 11.49 12.42
N TYR A 179 -0.85 10.77 11.37
CA TYR A 179 -1.05 11.19 9.98
C TYR A 179 -2.19 10.41 9.33
N SER A 180 -2.70 10.93 8.22
CA SER A 180 -3.71 10.25 7.41
C SER A 180 -3.29 8.82 6.99
N ALA A 181 -2.00 8.61 6.76
CA ALA A 181 -1.44 7.30 6.46
C ALA A 181 -1.68 6.27 7.58
N HIS A 182 -1.58 6.68 8.86
CA HIS A 182 -1.86 5.79 10.00
C HIS A 182 -3.34 5.40 10.06
N VAL A 183 -4.26 6.35 9.81
CA VAL A 183 -5.70 6.08 9.77
C VAL A 183 -6.06 5.17 8.61
N ALA A 184 -5.48 5.40 7.42
CA ALA A 184 -5.68 4.55 6.25
C ALA A 184 -5.19 3.12 6.51
N ALA A 185 -3.99 2.96 7.07
CA ALA A 185 -3.45 1.65 7.45
C ALA A 185 -4.32 0.96 8.50
N ALA A 186 -4.74 1.70 9.52
CA ALA A 186 -5.62 1.20 10.58
C ALA A 186 -6.96 0.70 10.06
N ALA A 187 -7.57 1.44 9.14
CA ALA A 187 -8.83 1.04 8.51
C ALA A 187 -8.70 -0.30 7.79
N VAL A 188 -7.63 -0.49 7.01
CA VAL A 188 -7.36 -1.76 6.32
C VAL A 188 -7.19 -2.90 7.32
N LEU A 189 -6.40 -2.70 8.37
CA LEU A 189 -6.17 -3.70 9.42
C LEU A 189 -7.45 -4.08 10.16
N ALA A 190 -8.30 -3.09 10.48
CA ALA A 190 -9.57 -3.30 11.16
C ALA A 190 -10.57 -4.07 10.26
N VAL A 191 -10.70 -3.66 8.99
CA VAL A 191 -11.59 -4.34 8.02
C VAL A 191 -11.16 -5.78 7.77
N VAL A 192 -9.85 -6.05 7.64
CA VAL A 192 -9.35 -7.42 7.46
C VAL A 192 -9.67 -8.28 8.67
N LYS A 193 -9.62 -7.70 9.88
CA LYS A 193 -9.91 -8.42 11.12
C LYS A 193 -11.40 -8.67 11.34
N LYS A 194 -12.25 -7.72 10.94
CA LYS A 194 -13.73 -7.81 11.08
C LYS A 194 -14.43 -7.19 9.86
N PRO A 195 -14.44 -7.90 8.72
CA PRO A 195 -14.98 -7.37 7.46
C PRO A 195 -16.51 -7.17 7.50
N GLU A 196 -17.19 -7.78 8.46
CA GLU A 196 -18.64 -7.67 8.65
C GLU A 196 -19.10 -6.36 9.30
N ILE A 197 -18.18 -5.49 9.74
CA ILE A 197 -18.53 -4.22 10.40
C ILE A 197 -18.42 -3.06 9.38
N PRO A 198 -19.52 -2.61 8.75
CA PRO A 198 -19.50 -1.50 7.77
C PRO A 198 -19.06 -0.18 8.41
N LEU A 199 -19.34 -0.01 9.70
CA LEU A 199 -19.03 1.20 10.46
C LEU A 199 -17.54 1.55 10.46
N ILE A 200 -16.62 0.57 10.34
CA ILE A 200 -15.17 0.80 10.34
C ILE A 200 -14.77 1.80 9.25
N THR A 201 -15.30 1.61 8.04
CA THR A 201 -14.98 2.50 6.91
C THR A 201 -15.48 3.92 7.15
N ASP A 202 -16.70 4.07 7.69
CA ASP A 202 -17.27 5.37 8.00
C ASP A 202 -16.49 6.09 9.10
N LEU A 203 -16.14 5.38 10.18
CA LEU A 203 -15.30 5.91 11.26
C LEU A 203 -13.93 6.35 10.74
N ALA A 204 -13.30 5.57 9.86
CA ALA A 204 -12.02 5.93 9.26
C ALA A 204 -12.13 7.19 8.39
N ILE A 205 -13.18 7.32 7.56
CA ILE A 205 -13.42 8.52 6.75
C ILE A 205 -13.61 9.74 7.65
N ARG A 206 -14.43 9.63 8.69
CA ARG A 206 -14.64 10.74 9.64
C ARG A 206 -13.35 11.11 10.37
N SER A 207 -12.53 10.13 10.75
CA SER A 207 -11.21 10.37 11.34
C SER A 207 -10.28 11.15 10.40
N LEU A 208 -10.27 10.80 9.11
CA LEU A 208 -9.52 11.56 8.10
C LEU A 208 -10.02 13.00 7.96
N CYS A 209 -11.35 13.20 8.04
CA CYS A 209 -11.95 14.54 8.01
C CYS A 209 -11.56 15.36 9.25
N GLU A 210 -11.49 14.74 10.43
CA GLU A 210 -11.03 15.44 11.64
C GLU A 210 -9.54 15.81 11.56
N LEU A 211 -8.68 14.92 11.11
CA LEU A 211 -7.27 15.24 10.88
C LEU A 211 -7.12 16.41 9.90
N TYR A 212 -7.94 16.46 8.85
CA TYR A 212 -7.96 17.58 7.91
C TYR A 212 -8.32 18.92 8.58
N LYS A 213 -9.27 18.91 9.50
CA LYS A 213 -9.67 20.13 10.24
C LYS A 213 -8.59 20.58 11.22
N LEU A 214 -7.87 19.61 11.85
CA LEU A 214 -6.81 19.90 12.81
C LEU A 214 -5.56 20.48 12.15
N ASP A 215 -5.14 19.93 11.03
CA ASP A 215 -4.02 20.42 10.23
C ASP A 215 -4.24 20.19 8.73
N PRO A 216 -4.77 21.21 8.01
CA PRO A 216 -5.03 21.11 6.58
C PRO A 216 -3.79 20.80 5.72
N VAL A 217 -2.59 21.04 6.25
CA VAL A 217 -1.32 20.76 5.52
C VAL A 217 -1.08 19.26 5.38
N TRP A 218 -1.45 18.48 6.38
CA TRP A 218 -1.31 17.02 6.36
C TRP A 218 -2.38 16.30 5.53
N SER A 219 -3.37 17.04 5.06
CA SER A 219 -4.44 16.53 4.21
C SER A 219 -4.12 16.51 2.72
N GLY A 220 -2.89 16.81 2.34
CA GLY A 220 -2.43 16.71 0.97
C GLY A 220 -2.38 18.05 0.21
N LEU A 221 -2.55 19.18 0.88
CA LEU A 221 -2.22 20.47 0.26
C LEU A 221 -0.69 20.58 0.13
N PRO A 222 -0.19 20.96 -1.06
CA PRO A 222 1.24 21.09 -1.29
C PRO A 222 1.86 22.11 -0.33
N VAL A 223 3.07 21.82 0.16
CA VAL A 223 3.83 22.65 1.10
C VAL A 223 3.98 24.11 0.61
N TRP A 224 3.97 24.36 -0.70
CA TRP A 224 4.03 25.70 -1.27
C TRP A 224 2.77 26.55 -1.02
N TYR A 225 1.62 25.92 -0.69
CA TYR A 225 0.40 26.66 -0.33
C TYR A 225 0.52 27.33 1.05
N ARG A 226 1.46 26.87 1.88
CA ARG A 226 1.71 27.40 3.22
C ARG A 226 2.26 28.82 3.22
N SER A 227 3.04 29.19 2.19
CA SER A 227 3.73 30.49 2.15
C SER A 227 2.82 31.70 1.87
N ASP A 228 1.64 31.47 1.31
CA ASP A 228 0.76 32.58 0.91
C ASP A 228 -0.33 32.90 1.93
N THR A 229 -0.70 31.93 2.79
CA THR A 229 -1.73 32.16 3.83
C THR A 229 -1.20 32.84 5.09
N GLU A 230 0.06 32.65 5.42
CA GLU A 230 0.70 33.33 6.59
C GLU A 230 0.96 34.83 6.35
N LYS A 231 0.96 35.26 5.07
CA LYS A 231 1.21 36.67 4.72
C LYS A 231 -0.02 37.61 4.82
N HIS A 232 -1.20 37.05 5.07
CA HIS A 232 -2.44 37.79 5.09
C HIS A 232 -3.25 37.75 6.39
N SER A 233 -2.61 37.40 7.52
CA SER A 233 -3.21 37.68 8.84
C SER A 233 -3.04 39.18 9.13
N PRO A 234 -4.10 39.98 9.13
CA PRO A 234 -4.01 41.35 9.58
C PRO A 234 -3.71 41.36 11.08
N MET A 235 -2.70 42.15 11.45
CA MET A 235 -2.46 42.52 12.84
C MET A 235 -3.62 43.39 13.37
#